data_244d23d03e28aba091a638a67fade405
#
_entry.id   244d23d03e28aba091a638a67fade405
#
_cell.length_a   1.000
_cell.length_b   1.000
_cell.length_c   1.000
_cell.angle_alpha   90.00
_cell.angle_beta   90.00
_cell.angle_gamma   90.00
#
_symmetry.space_group_name_H-M   'P 1'
#
loop_
_entity.id
_entity.type
_entity.pdbx_description
1 polymer ?
#
loop_
_entity_poly.entity_id
_entity_poly.type
_entity_poly.pdbx_seq_one_letter_code
_entity_poly.pdbx_strand_id
1 'polypeptide(L)'
;GVGIRTVLESFDLFPVKENVKTAFYLALDRDEKVPSLSVDFVKNKAFDFGTGKSYDVISIVQQMNQCSVSEALEYLENLAPSVLMQKMRSEISQEKSYEIINISEVRHAALIQYLTSRKVLKQKHLLKEVRYKINGKRYFGVGFFNNSGGLEIRNLYSKICLGKKDITVVKNENNISDEIAIFEGFFDYLTYLKLEKSDSLTSDFLILNSTAMFFKAEKMLKGYSKIYLFLDNDSNGKLVTSEIQNQYKNVEDCSLIYKDFKDLNEWYCKE
;
A
#
# COMPACT_ATOMS: atom_id res chain seq x y z
N GLY A 1 -12.47 11.38 -9.92
CA GLY A 1 -12.36 10.01 -10.43
C GLY A 1 -13.58 9.66 -11.27
N VAL A 2 -13.47 8.63 -12.06
CA VAL A 2 -14.63 8.09 -12.77
C VAL A 2 -15.68 7.70 -11.73
N GLY A 3 -16.92 8.14 -11.93
CA GLY A 3 -18.01 7.78 -11.03
C GLY A 3 -18.38 6.30 -11.17
N ILE A 4 -18.67 5.64 -10.05
CA ILE A 4 -19.05 4.22 -10.05
C ILE A 4 -20.28 3.95 -10.94
N ARG A 5 -21.20 4.91 -11.05
CA ARG A 5 -22.32 4.86 -11.98
C ARG A 5 -21.83 4.74 -13.43
N THR A 6 -20.90 5.61 -13.86
CA THR A 6 -20.35 5.60 -15.22
C THR A 6 -19.64 4.29 -15.55
N VAL A 7 -18.95 3.72 -14.55
CA VAL A 7 -18.30 2.40 -14.72
C VAL A 7 -19.33 1.30 -14.90
N LEU A 8 -20.39 1.25 -14.09
CA LEU A 8 -21.44 0.26 -14.22
C LEU A 8 -22.20 0.40 -15.56
N GLU A 9 -22.52 1.64 -15.97
CA GLU A 9 -23.16 1.93 -17.26
C GLU A 9 -22.29 1.52 -18.45
N SER A 10 -20.95 1.59 -18.34
CA SER A 10 -20.04 1.14 -19.41
C SER A 10 -20.06 -0.39 -19.62
N PHE A 11 -20.60 -1.13 -18.68
CA PHE A 11 -20.86 -2.57 -18.77
C PHE A 11 -22.35 -2.89 -19.00
N ASP A 12 -23.16 -1.91 -19.45
CA ASP A 12 -24.61 -2.04 -19.64
C ASP A 12 -25.37 -2.44 -18.37
N LEU A 13 -24.80 -2.12 -17.20
CA LEU A 13 -25.43 -2.38 -15.91
C LEU A 13 -26.20 -1.14 -15.45
N PHE A 14 -27.51 -1.29 -15.28
CA PHE A 14 -28.40 -0.23 -14.85
C PHE A 14 -29.07 -0.55 -13.51
N PRO A 15 -29.40 0.44 -12.67
CA PRO A 15 -30.01 0.20 -11.38
C PRO A 15 -31.44 -0.32 -11.52
N VAL A 16 -31.79 -1.30 -10.69
CA VAL A 16 -33.18 -1.77 -10.55
C VAL A 16 -34.00 -0.78 -9.73
N LYS A 17 -33.35 -0.13 -8.76
CA LYS A 17 -33.93 0.91 -7.90
C LYS A 17 -32.84 1.90 -7.52
N GLU A 18 -33.15 3.20 -7.57
CA GLU A 18 -32.19 4.23 -7.19
C GLU A 18 -32.84 5.45 -6.52
N ASN A 19 -32.00 6.22 -5.84
CA ASN A 19 -32.26 7.60 -5.40
C ASN A 19 -31.01 8.45 -5.68
N VAL A 20 -31.03 9.71 -5.27
CA VAL A 20 -29.93 10.67 -5.55
C VAL A 20 -28.57 10.20 -5.02
N LYS A 21 -28.52 9.42 -3.94
CA LYS A 21 -27.28 9.05 -3.26
C LYS A 21 -26.90 7.58 -3.42
N THR A 22 -27.89 6.71 -3.58
CA THR A 22 -27.70 5.26 -3.58
C THR A 22 -28.54 4.56 -4.63
N ALA A 23 -28.08 3.40 -5.09
CA ALA A 23 -28.84 2.55 -6.00
C ALA A 23 -28.63 1.06 -5.67
N PHE A 24 -29.57 0.23 -6.13
CA PHE A 24 -29.47 -1.22 -6.08
C PHE A 24 -29.39 -1.79 -7.50
N TYR A 25 -28.38 -2.60 -7.73
CA TYR A 25 -28.12 -3.33 -8.97
C TYR A 25 -28.21 -4.83 -8.73
N LEU A 26 -28.33 -5.60 -9.80
CA LEU A 26 -28.09 -7.04 -9.76
C LEU A 26 -26.59 -7.30 -9.53
N ALA A 27 -26.26 -8.50 -9.06
CA ALA A 27 -24.88 -8.91 -8.81
C ALA A 27 -24.01 -8.85 -10.06
N LEU A 28 -22.67 -8.62 -9.87
CA LEU A 28 -21.71 -8.54 -10.96
C LEU A 28 -21.24 -9.91 -11.48
N ASP A 29 -21.41 -10.96 -10.70
CA ASP A 29 -20.78 -12.28 -10.89
C ASP A 29 -21.76 -13.46 -10.94
N ARG A 30 -23.07 -13.18 -10.88
CA ARG A 30 -24.11 -14.22 -10.86
C ARG A 30 -25.45 -13.69 -11.36
N ASP A 31 -26.28 -14.61 -11.86
CA ASP A 31 -27.66 -14.31 -12.20
C ASP A 31 -28.51 -14.30 -10.93
N GLU A 32 -29.26 -13.23 -10.71
CA GLU A 32 -30.21 -13.11 -9.59
C GLU A 32 -31.44 -12.31 -10.00
N LYS A 33 -32.56 -12.55 -9.29
CA LYS A 33 -33.84 -11.85 -9.55
C LYS A 33 -34.07 -10.67 -8.59
N VAL A 34 -33.36 -10.67 -7.45
CA VAL A 34 -33.48 -9.63 -6.42
C VAL A 34 -32.16 -8.89 -6.36
N PRO A 35 -32.16 -7.55 -6.51
CA PRO A 35 -30.90 -6.79 -6.53
C PRO A 35 -30.22 -6.83 -5.17
N SER A 36 -28.96 -7.26 -5.15
CA SER A 36 -28.16 -7.41 -3.94
C SER A 36 -26.94 -6.47 -3.89
N LEU A 37 -26.55 -5.86 -5.00
CA LEU A 37 -25.44 -4.93 -5.05
C LEU A 37 -25.92 -3.51 -4.72
N SER A 38 -25.61 -3.04 -3.52
CA SER A 38 -25.87 -1.65 -3.08
C SER A 38 -24.73 -0.73 -3.49
N VAL A 39 -25.02 0.35 -4.20
CA VAL A 39 -24.04 1.35 -4.67
C VAL A 39 -24.28 2.66 -3.95
N ASP A 40 -23.23 3.23 -3.35
CA ASP A 40 -23.20 4.56 -2.74
C ASP A 40 -22.44 5.50 -3.68
N PHE A 41 -23.16 6.40 -4.36
CA PHE A 41 -22.59 7.35 -5.32
C PHE A 41 -21.74 8.44 -4.67
N VAL A 42 -22.00 8.77 -3.40
CA VAL A 42 -21.23 9.78 -2.67
C VAL A 42 -19.88 9.23 -2.25
N LYS A 43 -19.86 7.98 -1.76
CA LYS A 43 -18.63 7.28 -1.38
C LYS A 43 -17.90 6.66 -2.56
N ASN A 44 -18.55 6.59 -3.73
CA ASN A 44 -18.04 5.92 -4.94
C ASN A 44 -17.66 4.45 -4.69
N LYS A 45 -18.50 3.72 -3.95
CA LYS A 45 -18.30 2.33 -3.54
C LYS A 45 -19.59 1.52 -3.70
N ALA A 46 -19.44 0.23 -3.84
CA ALA A 46 -20.54 -0.72 -3.80
C ALA A 46 -20.29 -1.82 -2.77
N PHE A 47 -21.38 -2.42 -2.30
CA PHE A 47 -21.37 -3.56 -1.40
C PHE A 47 -22.40 -4.60 -1.86
N ASP A 48 -21.94 -5.82 -2.07
CA ASP A 48 -22.79 -6.95 -2.44
C ASP A 48 -23.24 -7.69 -1.19
N PHE A 49 -24.51 -7.58 -0.85
CA PHE A 49 -25.11 -8.27 0.31
C PHE A 49 -25.20 -9.79 0.13
N GLY A 50 -25.15 -10.29 -1.09
CA GLY A 50 -25.17 -11.74 -1.37
C GLY A 50 -23.85 -12.44 -1.06
N THR A 51 -22.73 -11.74 -1.28
CA THR A 51 -21.38 -12.30 -1.08
C THR A 51 -20.61 -11.65 0.07
N GLY A 52 -21.09 -10.51 0.59
CA GLY A 52 -20.36 -9.71 1.59
C GLY A 52 -19.16 -8.95 1.02
N LYS A 53 -18.97 -8.89 -0.30
CA LYS A 53 -17.86 -8.19 -0.95
C LYS A 53 -18.12 -6.70 -1.11
N SER A 54 -17.06 -5.91 -0.90
CA SER A 54 -17.04 -4.47 -1.23
C SER A 54 -16.31 -4.25 -2.54
N TYR A 55 -16.82 -3.31 -3.34
CA TYR A 55 -16.24 -2.92 -4.62
C TYR A 55 -16.00 -1.41 -4.67
N ASP A 56 -14.92 -1.03 -5.32
CA ASP A 56 -14.68 0.30 -5.87
C ASP A 56 -14.66 0.23 -7.41
N VAL A 57 -14.38 1.36 -8.06
CA VAL A 57 -14.39 1.42 -9.53
C VAL A 57 -13.36 0.48 -10.17
N ILE A 58 -12.20 0.27 -9.54
CA ILE A 58 -11.15 -0.60 -10.05
C ILE A 58 -11.59 -2.06 -9.94
N SER A 59 -12.04 -2.47 -8.76
CA SER A 59 -12.47 -3.85 -8.51
C SER A 59 -13.73 -4.24 -9.30
N ILE A 60 -14.60 -3.28 -9.66
CA ILE A 60 -15.70 -3.55 -10.60
C ILE A 60 -15.14 -3.87 -11.99
N VAL A 61 -14.21 -3.06 -12.51
CA VAL A 61 -13.61 -3.34 -13.83
C VAL A 61 -12.87 -4.67 -13.83
N GLN A 62 -12.12 -4.97 -12.77
CA GLN A 62 -11.45 -6.26 -12.63
C GLN A 62 -12.44 -7.43 -12.61
N GLN A 63 -13.55 -7.30 -11.87
CA GLN A 63 -14.59 -8.33 -11.80
C GLN A 63 -15.26 -8.57 -13.16
N MET A 64 -15.54 -7.49 -13.91
CA MET A 64 -16.22 -7.57 -15.20
C MET A 64 -15.32 -8.08 -16.33
N ASN A 65 -14.07 -7.60 -16.38
CA ASN A 65 -13.14 -7.91 -17.46
C ASN A 65 -12.17 -9.05 -17.14
N GLN A 66 -12.20 -9.60 -15.92
CA GLN A 66 -11.24 -10.63 -15.45
C GLN A 66 -9.78 -10.18 -15.69
N CYS A 67 -9.45 -8.93 -15.37
CA CYS A 67 -8.20 -8.28 -15.72
C CYS A 67 -7.37 -7.87 -14.48
N SER A 68 -6.11 -7.53 -14.70
CA SER A 68 -5.22 -6.98 -13.69
C SER A 68 -5.62 -5.54 -13.29
N VAL A 69 -5.09 -5.05 -12.17
CA VAL A 69 -5.29 -3.65 -11.73
C VAL A 69 -4.77 -2.67 -12.78
N SER A 70 -3.66 -2.98 -13.47
CA SER A 70 -3.09 -2.12 -14.51
C SER A 70 -4.03 -1.96 -15.70
N GLU A 71 -4.60 -3.06 -16.18
CA GLU A 71 -5.58 -3.06 -17.28
C GLU A 71 -6.89 -2.40 -16.87
N ALA A 72 -7.31 -2.58 -15.61
CA ALA A 72 -8.48 -1.89 -15.09
C ALA A 72 -8.28 -0.36 -15.04
N LEU A 73 -7.09 0.11 -14.67
CA LEU A 73 -6.75 1.53 -14.68
C LEU A 73 -6.71 2.08 -16.10
N GLU A 74 -6.15 1.35 -17.06
CA GLU A 74 -6.15 1.74 -18.49
C GLU A 74 -7.59 1.82 -19.01
N TYR A 75 -8.45 0.87 -18.69
CA TYR A 75 -9.87 0.92 -19.02
C TYR A 75 -10.54 2.18 -18.47
N LEU A 76 -10.32 2.50 -17.19
CA LEU A 76 -10.87 3.67 -16.53
C LEU A 76 -10.34 4.99 -17.13
N GLU A 77 -9.07 5.01 -17.57
CA GLU A 77 -8.48 6.15 -18.27
C GLU A 77 -9.16 6.39 -19.62
N ASN A 78 -9.45 5.33 -20.37
CA ASN A 78 -10.16 5.42 -21.64
C ASN A 78 -11.64 5.80 -21.48
N LEU A 79 -12.26 5.43 -20.37
CA LEU A 79 -13.65 5.76 -20.07
C LEU A 79 -13.86 7.22 -19.66
N ALA A 80 -12.84 7.87 -19.12
CA ALA A 80 -12.92 9.26 -18.69
C ALA A 80 -12.78 10.21 -19.89
N PRO A 81 -13.74 11.13 -20.15
CA PRO A 81 -13.57 12.15 -21.17
C PRO A 81 -12.33 13.00 -20.87
N SER A 82 -11.51 13.27 -21.91
CA SER A 82 -10.21 13.94 -21.79
C SER A 82 -10.23 15.31 -21.08
N VAL A 83 -11.35 16.01 -21.09
CA VAL A 83 -11.56 17.31 -20.41
C VAL A 83 -11.77 17.13 -18.90
N LEU A 84 -12.38 16.02 -18.46
CA LEU A 84 -12.48 15.66 -17.05
C LEU A 84 -11.14 15.22 -16.50
N MET A 85 -10.29 14.53 -17.29
CA MET A 85 -8.95 14.13 -16.88
C MET A 85 -8.02 15.32 -16.60
N GLN A 86 -8.09 16.40 -17.38
CA GLN A 86 -7.35 17.64 -17.10
C GLN A 86 -7.83 18.33 -15.81
N LYS A 87 -9.15 18.37 -15.60
CA LYS A 87 -9.73 18.94 -14.37
C LYS A 87 -9.46 18.07 -13.15
N MET A 88 -9.46 16.75 -13.32
CA MET A 88 -9.10 15.78 -12.28
C MET A 88 -7.60 15.71 -12.01
N ARG A 89 -6.74 15.84 -13.03
CA ARG A 89 -5.29 16.06 -12.78
C ARG A 89 -5.06 17.35 -12.00
N SER A 90 -5.83 18.40 -12.22
CA SER A 90 -5.76 19.64 -11.42
C SER A 90 -6.41 19.54 -10.03
N GLU A 91 -7.39 18.66 -9.83
CA GLU A 91 -8.03 18.41 -8.51
C GLU A 91 -7.34 17.30 -7.72
N ILE A 92 -6.74 16.29 -8.39
CA ILE A 92 -5.82 15.31 -7.76
C ILE A 92 -4.47 15.95 -7.46
N SER A 93 -4.08 17.00 -8.18
CA SER A 93 -2.97 17.91 -7.84
C SER A 93 -3.38 19.03 -6.88
N GLN A 94 -4.51 18.99 -6.17
CA GLN A 94 -4.52 19.49 -4.81
C GLN A 94 -3.62 18.54 -4.00
N GLU A 95 -2.32 18.62 -4.32
CA GLU A 95 -1.25 18.30 -3.41
C GLU A 95 -1.71 18.79 -2.06
N LYS A 96 -1.91 17.89 -1.12
CA LYS A 96 -2.05 18.31 0.28
C LYS A 96 -0.89 19.25 0.47
N SER A 97 -1.17 20.57 0.58
CA SER A 97 -0.16 21.61 0.65
C SER A 97 0.70 21.29 1.86
N TYR A 98 1.77 20.55 1.63
CA TYR A 98 2.75 20.27 2.65
C TYR A 98 4.03 21.06 2.37
N GLU A 99 4.68 21.45 3.41
CA GLU A 99 5.98 22.11 3.40
C GLU A 99 6.92 21.33 4.32
N ILE A 100 8.03 20.84 3.80
CA ILE A 100 9.08 20.25 4.62
C ILE A 100 9.87 21.42 5.21
N ILE A 101 9.83 21.57 6.54
CA ILE A 101 10.51 22.63 7.26
C ILE A 101 11.98 22.28 7.49
N ASN A 102 12.23 21.03 7.92
CA ASN A 102 13.57 20.56 8.24
C ASN A 102 13.65 19.04 8.19
N ILE A 103 14.78 18.53 7.73
CA ILE A 103 15.17 17.12 7.79
C ILE A 103 16.52 17.07 8.51
N SER A 104 16.59 16.31 9.59
CA SER A 104 17.79 16.17 10.41
C SER A 104 17.92 14.76 10.97
N GLU A 105 18.99 14.49 11.69
CA GLU A 105 19.08 13.27 12.48
C GLU A 105 18.06 13.25 13.62
N VAL A 106 17.59 12.06 13.97
CA VAL A 106 16.58 11.89 15.03
C VAL A 106 17.16 12.24 16.39
N ARG A 107 16.69 13.37 16.96
CA ARG A 107 17.09 13.87 18.29
C ARG A 107 15.91 14.25 19.17
N HIS A 108 14.72 14.46 18.62
CA HIS A 108 13.54 14.86 19.38
C HIS A 108 13.13 13.78 20.36
N ALA A 109 12.97 14.13 21.65
CA ALA A 109 12.71 13.17 22.75
C ALA A 109 11.49 12.27 22.49
N ALA A 110 10.38 12.84 21.99
CA ALA A 110 9.18 12.05 21.69
C ALA A 110 9.41 11.02 20.56
N LEU A 111 10.27 11.32 19.56
CA LEU A 111 10.63 10.37 18.51
C LEU A 111 11.56 9.28 19.03
N ILE A 112 12.49 9.64 19.91
CA ILE A 112 13.35 8.67 20.59
C ILE A 112 12.49 7.72 21.44
N GLN A 113 11.54 8.25 22.21
CA GLN A 113 10.59 7.45 22.98
C GLN A 113 9.73 6.55 22.06
N TYR A 114 9.25 7.07 20.94
CA TYR A 114 8.52 6.30 19.95
C TYR A 114 9.36 5.15 19.37
N LEU A 115 10.61 5.40 18.95
CA LEU A 115 11.50 4.35 18.47
C LEU A 115 11.87 3.35 19.56
N THR A 116 11.96 3.79 20.81
CA THR A 116 12.19 2.90 21.97
C THR A 116 10.99 1.99 22.17
N SER A 117 9.77 2.51 22.13
CA SER A 117 8.54 1.70 22.27
C SER A 117 8.38 0.69 21.12
N ARG A 118 8.90 1.02 19.93
CA ARG A 118 8.96 0.12 18.77
C ARG A 118 10.19 -0.81 18.80
N LYS A 119 10.97 -0.76 19.87
CA LYS A 119 12.22 -1.55 20.08
C LYS A 119 13.29 -1.42 18.96
N VAL A 120 13.26 -0.34 18.14
CA VAL A 120 14.18 -0.12 16.99
C VAL A 120 15.06 1.12 17.13
N LEU A 121 15.27 1.61 18.35
CA LEU A 121 16.08 2.80 18.58
C LEU A 121 17.53 2.70 18.06
N LYS A 122 18.12 1.50 18.08
CA LYS A 122 19.50 1.29 17.58
C LYS A 122 19.62 1.58 16.08
N GLN A 123 18.54 1.38 15.31
CA GLN A 123 18.46 1.62 13.86
C GLN A 123 18.13 3.08 13.50
N LYS A 124 18.08 4.00 14.46
CA LYS A 124 17.72 5.41 14.23
C LYS A 124 18.61 6.12 13.20
N HIS A 125 19.83 5.66 12.98
CA HIS A 125 20.77 6.22 11.99
C HIS A 125 20.26 6.03 10.55
N LEU A 126 19.38 5.06 10.28
CA LEU A 126 18.71 4.84 9.00
C LEU A 126 17.51 5.77 8.79
N LEU A 127 17.10 6.51 9.81
CA LEU A 127 15.93 7.38 9.82
C LEU A 127 16.33 8.85 9.90
N LYS A 128 15.37 9.69 9.52
CA LYS A 128 15.49 11.16 9.68
C LYS A 128 14.37 11.68 10.58
N GLU A 129 14.67 12.70 11.37
CA GLU A 129 13.65 13.54 11.98
C GLU A 129 13.16 14.52 10.92
N VAL A 130 11.86 14.47 10.63
CA VAL A 130 11.24 15.34 9.62
C VAL A 130 10.24 16.24 10.31
N ARG A 131 10.43 17.56 10.16
CA ARG A 131 9.47 18.58 10.58
C ARG A 131 8.80 19.14 9.33
N TYR A 132 7.48 19.17 9.35
CA TYR A 132 6.70 19.54 8.18
C TYR A 132 5.40 20.25 8.57
N LYS A 133 4.78 20.94 7.61
CA LYS A 133 3.44 21.51 7.74
C LYS A 133 2.49 20.81 6.77
N ILE A 134 1.25 20.65 7.18
CA ILE A 134 0.12 20.29 6.31
C ILE A 134 -1.00 21.25 6.63
N ASN A 135 -1.51 21.96 5.62
CA ASN A 135 -2.56 22.95 5.78
C ASN A 135 -2.25 23.98 6.89
N GLY A 136 -1.00 24.45 6.95
CA GLY A 136 -0.52 25.45 7.93
C GLY A 136 -0.21 24.89 9.33
N LYS A 137 -0.60 23.68 9.68
CA LYS A 137 -0.32 23.04 10.97
C LYS A 137 1.03 22.33 10.95
N ARG A 138 1.81 22.49 12.03
CA ARG A 138 3.13 21.87 12.18
C ARG A 138 3.03 20.47 12.74
N TYR A 139 3.83 19.57 12.17
CA TYR A 139 3.95 18.17 12.55
C TYR A 139 5.42 17.75 12.54
N PHE A 140 5.71 16.63 13.15
CA PHE A 140 7.01 15.96 13.09
C PHE A 140 6.84 14.44 13.15
N GLY A 141 7.83 13.73 12.63
CA GLY A 141 7.86 12.27 12.63
C GLY A 141 9.24 11.73 12.27
N VAL A 142 9.40 10.43 12.38
CA VAL A 142 10.54 9.74 11.78
C VAL A 142 10.24 9.50 10.31
N GLY A 143 11.19 9.79 9.46
CA GLY A 143 11.10 9.63 8.01
C GLY A 143 12.07 8.59 7.49
N PHE A 144 11.61 7.78 6.54
CA PHE A 144 12.39 6.83 5.78
C PHE A 144 12.26 7.16 4.29
N PHE A 145 13.38 7.32 3.59
CA PHE A 145 13.35 7.68 2.17
C PHE A 145 12.94 6.49 1.30
N ASN A 146 12.14 6.77 0.29
CA ASN A 146 11.86 5.83 -0.78
C ASN A 146 12.72 6.12 -2.04
N ASN A 147 12.67 5.24 -3.04
CA ASN A 147 13.49 5.35 -4.25
C ASN A 147 13.23 6.61 -5.08
N SER A 148 12.05 7.23 -4.96
CA SER A 148 11.72 8.51 -5.63
C SER A 148 12.05 9.75 -4.80
N GLY A 149 12.76 9.59 -3.67
CA GLY A 149 13.07 10.70 -2.75
C GLY A 149 11.88 11.14 -1.89
N GLY A 150 10.75 10.45 -1.95
CA GLY A 150 9.63 10.66 -1.03
C GLY A 150 9.98 10.15 0.37
N LEU A 151 9.29 10.67 1.37
CA LEU A 151 9.50 10.36 2.78
C LEU A 151 8.29 9.62 3.37
N GLU A 152 8.48 8.38 3.74
CA GLU A 152 7.53 7.61 4.52
C GLU A 152 7.62 8.02 5.98
N ILE A 153 6.64 8.81 6.44
CA ILE A 153 6.62 9.39 7.79
C ILE A 153 5.81 8.53 8.74
N ARG A 154 6.35 8.32 9.92
CA ARG A 154 5.67 7.67 11.05
C ARG A 154 5.87 8.47 12.33
N ASN A 155 4.84 8.53 13.12
CA ASN A 155 4.89 8.89 14.53
C ASN A 155 3.78 8.11 15.27
N LEU A 156 3.56 8.40 16.56
CA LEU A 156 2.56 7.70 17.37
C LEU A 156 1.12 7.79 16.79
N TYR A 157 0.82 8.83 16.01
CA TYR A 157 -0.53 9.20 15.58
C TYR A 157 -0.77 9.07 14.08
N SER A 158 0.29 8.96 13.25
CA SER A 158 0.12 9.06 11.80
C SER A 158 1.10 8.21 11.00
N LYS A 159 0.58 7.73 9.86
CA LYS A 159 1.30 7.07 8.77
C LYS A 159 0.99 7.84 7.49
N ILE A 160 1.96 8.59 6.97
CA ILE A 160 1.80 9.37 5.74
C ILE A 160 3.06 9.28 4.88
N CYS A 161 2.92 9.61 3.59
CA CYS A 161 4.04 9.83 2.69
C CYS A 161 4.06 11.29 2.27
N LEU A 162 5.22 11.94 2.39
CA LEU A 162 5.48 13.27 1.85
C LEU A 162 6.26 13.12 0.55
N GLY A 163 5.78 13.74 -0.51
CA GLY A 163 6.33 13.57 -1.85
C GLY A 163 5.79 12.35 -2.58
N LYS A 164 6.53 11.91 -3.58
CA LYS A 164 6.13 10.81 -4.45
C LYS A 164 6.20 9.49 -3.69
N LYS A 165 5.09 8.75 -3.68
CA LYS A 165 5.07 7.40 -3.09
C LYS A 165 5.82 6.42 -3.98
N ASP A 166 6.70 5.62 -3.35
CA ASP A 166 7.47 4.61 -4.03
C ASP A 166 7.88 3.48 -3.09
N ILE A 167 8.39 2.39 -3.66
CA ILE A 167 9.11 1.34 -2.95
C ILE A 167 10.47 1.85 -2.47
N THR A 168 11.07 1.16 -1.50
CA THR A 168 12.46 1.37 -1.11
C THR A 168 13.24 0.09 -1.32
N VAL A 169 14.32 0.17 -2.09
CA VAL A 169 15.25 -0.95 -2.32
C VAL A 169 16.56 -0.65 -1.62
N VAL A 170 16.99 -1.54 -0.76
CA VAL A 170 18.29 -1.48 -0.10
C VAL A 170 19.13 -2.65 -0.61
N LYS A 171 20.14 -2.34 -1.39
CA LYS A 171 21.07 -3.32 -1.96
C LYS A 171 22.17 -3.67 -0.97
N ASN A 172 22.60 -4.92 -1.00
CA ASN A 172 23.83 -5.31 -0.31
C ASN A 172 25.03 -4.72 -1.06
N GLU A 173 25.77 -3.85 -0.39
CA GLU A 173 26.92 -3.16 -1.02
C GLU A 173 28.14 -4.08 -1.20
N ASN A 174 28.20 -5.17 -0.46
CA ASN A 174 29.41 -6.03 -0.41
C ASN A 174 29.34 -7.21 -1.38
N ASN A 175 28.16 -7.61 -1.82
CA ASN A 175 27.99 -8.77 -2.72
C ASN A 175 26.75 -8.57 -3.61
N ILE A 176 26.81 -9.12 -4.83
CA ILE A 176 25.60 -9.29 -5.66
C ILE A 176 24.78 -10.40 -5.01
N SER A 177 23.66 -10.03 -4.39
CA SER A 177 22.75 -11.00 -3.79
C SER A 177 21.77 -11.55 -4.82
N ASP A 178 21.54 -12.85 -4.77
CA ASP A 178 20.47 -13.53 -5.50
C ASP A 178 19.24 -13.83 -4.61
N GLU A 179 19.28 -13.34 -3.36
CA GLU A 179 18.19 -13.44 -2.39
C GLU A 179 17.64 -12.05 -2.04
N ILE A 180 16.34 -11.96 -1.79
CA ILE A 180 15.68 -10.72 -1.39
C ILE A 180 14.66 -10.96 -0.28
N ALA A 181 14.64 -10.07 0.74
CA ALA A 181 13.61 -10.05 1.77
C ALA A 181 12.66 -8.85 1.54
N ILE A 182 11.36 -9.12 1.53
CA ILE A 182 10.31 -8.14 1.23
C ILE A 182 9.51 -7.82 2.49
N PHE A 183 9.36 -6.53 2.78
CA PHE A 183 8.63 -6.00 3.93
C PHE A 183 7.49 -5.09 3.47
N GLU A 184 6.37 -5.06 4.20
CA GLU A 184 5.32 -4.09 3.90
C GLU A 184 5.70 -2.68 4.37
N GLY A 185 6.30 -2.57 5.54
CA GLY A 185 6.70 -1.30 6.14
C GLY A 185 8.14 -1.25 6.63
N PHE A 186 8.69 -0.05 6.75
CA PHE A 186 10.08 0.10 7.17
C PHE A 186 10.32 -0.28 8.66
N PHE A 187 9.29 -0.29 9.52
CA PHE A 187 9.47 -0.77 10.89
C PHE A 187 9.75 -2.26 10.96
N ASP A 188 9.15 -3.05 10.07
CA ASP A 188 9.41 -4.49 9.98
C ASP A 188 10.82 -4.76 9.47
N TYR A 189 11.26 -4.00 8.45
CA TYR A 189 12.65 -4.02 8.00
C TYR A 189 13.64 -3.68 9.12
N LEU A 190 13.39 -2.59 9.90
CA LEU A 190 14.26 -2.21 11.02
C LEU A 190 14.26 -3.26 12.14
N THR A 191 13.14 -3.94 12.34
CA THR A 191 13.03 -5.06 13.29
C THR A 191 13.84 -6.25 12.81
N TYR A 192 13.74 -6.59 11.53
CA TYR A 192 14.54 -7.64 10.91
C TYR A 192 16.03 -7.39 11.10
N LEU A 193 16.51 -6.18 10.78
CA LEU A 193 17.91 -5.79 10.98
C LEU A 193 18.37 -5.92 12.44
N LYS A 194 17.47 -5.80 13.40
CA LYS A 194 17.78 -5.98 14.82
C LYS A 194 17.82 -7.44 15.24
N LEU A 195 16.96 -8.28 14.64
CA LEU A 195 16.91 -9.72 14.90
C LEU A 195 18.11 -10.45 14.27
N GLU A 196 18.50 -10.03 13.08
CA GLU A 196 19.69 -10.52 12.41
C GLU A 196 20.95 -10.12 13.19
N LYS A 197 21.62 -11.13 13.74
CA LYS A 197 22.85 -10.96 14.52
C LYS A 197 24.11 -11.03 13.66
N SER A 198 23.95 -11.28 12.36
CA SER A 198 25.08 -11.44 11.43
C SER A 198 25.59 -10.07 10.97
N ASP A 199 26.89 -9.82 11.12
CA ASP A 199 27.56 -8.65 10.56
C ASP A 199 27.63 -8.67 9.02
N SER A 200 27.20 -9.75 8.38
CA SER A 200 27.11 -9.92 6.93
C SER A 200 25.70 -10.28 6.51
N LEU A 201 24.83 -9.26 6.33
CA LEU A 201 23.58 -9.45 5.62
C LEU A 201 23.91 -9.83 4.18
N THR A 202 23.39 -10.97 3.71
CA THR A 202 23.67 -11.48 2.35
C THR A 202 22.56 -11.12 1.37
N SER A 203 21.35 -10.83 1.86
CA SER A 203 20.17 -10.53 1.06
C SER A 203 20.04 -9.04 0.72
N ASP A 204 19.41 -8.77 -0.41
CA ASP A 204 18.86 -7.46 -0.71
C ASP A 204 17.52 -7.26 0.04
N PHE A 205 17.09 -6.03 0.22
CA PHE A 205 15.83 -5.72 0.90
C PHE A 205 14.92 -4.86 0.03
N LEU A 206 13.64 -5.18 0.06
CA LEU A 206 12.57 -4.42 -0.57
C LEU A 206 11.52 -4.04 0.47
N ILE A 207 11.28 -2.77 0.64
CA ILE A 207 10.20 -2.25 1.46
C ILE A 207 9.13 -1.68 0.51
N LEU A 208 7.94 -2.27 0.52
CA LEU A 208 6.85 -1.87 -0.37
C LEU A 208 6.30 -0.49 0.00
N ASN A 209 6.39 -0.09 1.27
CA ASN A 209 5.77 1.11 1.85
C ASN A 209 4.23 1.13 1.77
N SER A 210 3.66 0.24 0.97
CA SER A 210 2.24 -0.14 0.86
C SER A 210 2.14 -1.34 -0.09
N THR A 211 1.25 -2.26 0.18
CA THR A 211 0.95 -3.40 -0.70
C THR A 211 0.58 -2.95 -2.12
N ALA A 212 -0.13 -1.81 -2.26
CA ALA A 212 -0.47 -1.23 -3.56
C ALA A 212 0.73 -0.84 -4.45
N MET A 213 1.95 -0.82 -3.90
CA MET A 213 3.17 -0.50 -4.66
C MET A 213 3.88 -1.74 -5.20
N PHE A 214 3.37 -2.94 -4.95
CA PHE A 214 3.98 -4.20 -5.38
C PHE A 214 4.24 -4.26 -6.90
N PHE A 215 3.36 -3.73 -7.72
CA PHE A 215 3.53 -3.68 -9.18
C PHE A 215 4.87 -3.08 -9.64
N LYS A 216 5.48 -2.19 -8.85
CA LYS A 216 6.80 -1.61 -9.17
C LYS A 216 7.95 -2.59 -8.94
N ALA A 217 7.74 -3.59 -8.11
CA ALA A 217 8.75 -4.58 -7.76
C ALA A 217 8.78 -5.78 -8.74
N GLU A 218 7.69 -6.08 -9.43
CA GLU A 218 7.50 -7.30 -10.22
C GLU A 218 8.66 -7.61 -11.19
N LYS A 219 9.11 -6.59 -11.95
CA LYS A 219 10.20 -6.79 -12.91
C LYS A 219 11.53 -7.11 -12.23
N MET A 220 11.77 -6.49 -11.07
CA MET A 220 13.01 -6.66 -10.32
C MET A 220 13.08 -8.05 -9.68
N LEU A 221 11.97 -8.56 -9.18
CA LEU A 221 11.94 -9.84 -8.47
C LEU A 221 12.29 -11.04 -9.36
N LYS A 222 12.14 -10.93 -10.67
CA LYS A 222 12.55 -11.98 -11.64
C LYS A 222 14.05 -12.28 -11.62
N GLY A 223 14.86 -11.37 -11.08
CA GLY A 223 16.32 -11.53 -10.98
C GLY A 223 16.80 -12.26 -9.72
N TYR A 224 15.89 -12.62 -8.80
CA TYR A 224 16.25 -13.28 -7.55
C TYR A 224 15.93 -14.77 -7.57
N SER A 225 16.84 -15.58 -7.03
CA SER A 225 16.67 -17.03 -6.91
C SER A 225 15.81 -17.41 -5.71
N LYS A 226 15.78 -16.57 -4.66
CA LYS A 226 15.01 -16.78 -3.43
C LYS A 226 14.37 -15.49 -2.92
N ILE A 227 13.12 -15.58 -2.49
CA ILE A 227 12.33 -14.46 -2.00
C ILE A 227 11.77 -14.82 -0.63
N TYR A 228 12.02 -13.97 0.38
CA TYR A 228 11.47 -14.08 1.72
C TYR A 228 10.41 -13.00 1.93
N LEU A 229 9.22 -13.36 2.42
CA LEU A 229 8.11 -12.45 2.61
C LEU A 229 7.87 -12.18 4.08
N PHE A 230 7.98 -10.92 4.49
CA PHE A 230 7.64 -10.40 5.81
C PHE A 230 6.50 -9.38 5.68
N LEU A 231 5.35 -9.82 5.14
CA LEU A 231 4.18 -8.96 4.91
C LEU A 231 3.23 -9.00 6.11
N ASP A 232 2.35 -8.00 6.22
CA ASP A 232 1.36 -7.92 7.29
C ASP A 232 0.37 -9.12 7.21
N ASN A 233 -0.10 -9.61 8.36
CA ASN A 233 -1.09 -10.68 8.46
C ASN A 233 -2.53 -10.21 8.22
N ASP A 234 -2.72 -9.03 7.62
CA ASP A 234 -4.03 -8.55 7.21
C ASP A 234 -4.44 -9.05 5.82
N SER A 235 -5.64 -8.69 5.37
CA SER A 235 -6.18 -9.15 4.08
C SER A 235 -5.33 -8.73 2.88
N ASN A 236 -4.75 -7.52 2.92
CA ASN A 236 -3.94 -7.01 1.81
C ASN A 236 -2.57 -7.69 1.75
N GLY A 237 -1.91 -7.88 2.90
CA GLY A 237 -0.65 -8.60 2.98
C GLY A 237 -0.80 -10.05 2.48
N LYS A 238 -1.87 -10.74 2.88
CA LYS A 238 -2.17 -12.11 2.41
C LYS A 238 -2.44 -12.20 0.92
N LEU A 239 -3.13 -11.20 0.34
CA LEU A 239 -3.37 -11.16 -1.10
C LEU A 239 -2.04 -11.02 -1.86
N VAL A 240 -1.16 -10.09 -1.47
CA VAL A 240 0.14 -9.90 -2.11
C VAL A 240 1.05 -11.11 -1.88
N THR A 241 1.03 -11.73 -0.70
CA THR A 241 1.75 -13.00 -0.45
C THR A 241 1.33 -14.07 -1.45
N SER A 242 0.02 -14.29 -1.61
CA SER A 242 -0.51 -15.26 -2.56
C SER A 242 -0.13 -14.92 -4.01
N GLU A 243 -0.19 -13.66 -4.38
CA GLU A 243 0.20 -13.19 -5.71
C GLU A 243 1.67 -13.50 -6.00
N ILE A 244 2.59 -13.18 -5.07
CA ILE A 244 4.02 -13.45 -5.22
C ILE A 244 4.28 -14.96 -5.29
N GLN A 245 3.66 -15.77 -4.43
CA GLN A 245 3.81 -17.23 -4.44
C GLN A 245 3.33 -17.88 -5.73
N ASN A 246 2.31 -17.30 -6.38
CA ASN A 246 1.82 -17.78 -7.68
C ASN A 246 2.73 -17.40 -8.85
N GLN A 247 3.41 -16.25 -8.76
CA GLN A 247 4.23 -15.71 -9.86
C GLN A 247 5.69 -16.16 -9.82
N TYR A 248 6.23 -16.43 -8.63
CA TYR A 248 7.66 -16.72 -8.44
C TYR A 248 7.87 -18.07 -7.78
N LYS A 249 8.99 -18.70 -8.15
CA LYS A 249 9.47 -19.94 -7.49
C LYS A 249 10.33 -19.59 -6.28
N ASN A 250 10.48 -20.54 -5.35
CA ASN A 250 11.34 -20.39 -4.15
C ASN A 250 10.97 -19.17 -3.29
N VAL A 251 9.68 -19.02 -3.04
CA VAL A 251 9.13 -17.99 -2.14
C VAL A 251 8.86 -18.61 -0.79
N GLU A 252 9.42 -18.02 0.26
CA GLU A 252 9.23 -18.41 1.65
C GLU A 252 8.39 -17.36 2.37
N ASP A 253 7.23 -17.76 2.89
CA ASP A 253 6.36 -16.90 3.68
C ASP A 253 6.81 -16.94 5.15
N CYS A 254 7.55 -15.91 5.55
CA CYS A 254 8.05 -15.73 6.91
C CYS A 254 7.00 -15.09 7.85
N SER A 255 5.83 -14.67 7.35
CA SER A 255 4.77 -14.12 8.20
C SER A 255 4.22 -15.12 9.21
N LEU A 256 4.43 -16.41 8.96
CA LEU A 256 4.09 -17.50 9.88
C LEU A 256 4.83 -17.41 11.22
N ILE A 257 5.99 -16.76 11.30
CA ILE A 257 6.76 -16.54 12.52
C ILE A 257 5.93 -15.67 13.51
N TYR A 258 5.18 -14.72 12.98
CA TYR A 258 4.36 -13.79 13.75
C TYR A 258 2.86 -13.90 13.42
N LYS A 259 2.38 -15.12 13.16
CA LYS A 259 1.01 -15.42 12.70
C LYS A 259 -0.11 -14.86 13.58
N ASP A 260 0.16 -14.72 14.89
CA ASP A 260 -0.82 -14.24 15.89
C ASP A 260 -0.76 -12.70 16.08
N PHE A 261 0.09 -12.02 15.32
CA PHE A 261 0.29 -10.57 15.34
C PHE A 261 0.09 -9.98 13.94
N LYS A 262 -0.17 -8.69 13.90
CA LYS A 262 -0.40 -8.01 12.63
C LYS A 262 0.85 -7.99 11.75
N ASP A 263 1.99 -7.64 12.33
CA ASP A 263 3.26 -7.45 11.64
C ASP A 263 4.45 -7.91 12.51
N LEU A 264 5.62 -8.02 11.90
CA LEU A 264 6.86 -8.45 12.54
C LEU A 264 7.26 -7.53 13.71
N ASN A 265 7.08 -6.23 13.58
CA ASN A 265 7.43 -5.29 14.63
C ASN A 265 6.46 -5.37 15.81
N GLU A 266 5.16 -5.57 15.58
CA GLU A 266 4.20 -5.79 16.66
C GLU A 266 4.54 -7.03 17.48
N TRP A 267 4.81 -8.15 16.80
CA TRP A 267 5.26 -9.38 17.44
C TRP A 267 6.48 -9.12 18.31
N TYR A 268 7.52 -8.53 17.75
CA TYR A 268 8.77 -8.27 18.46
C TYR A 268 8.60 -7.30 19.65
N CYS A 269 7.62 -6.41 19.60
CA CYS A 269 7.35 -5.48 20.71
C CYS A 269 6.64 -6.15 21.88
N LYS A 270 5.90 -7.25 21.66
CA LYS A 270 5.13 -7.95 22.69
C LYS A 270 5.89 -9.12 23.31
N GLU A 271 6.91 -9.63 22.64
CA GLU A 271 7.90 -10.54 23.21
C GLU A 271 8.95 -9.79 24.08
#